data_708af7ee7e81ebf84fd2df0f23352fad
#
_entry.id   708af7ee7e81ebf84fd2df0f23352fad
#
_cell.length_a   1.000
_cell.length_b   1.000
_cell.length_c   1.000
_cell.angle_alpha   90.00
_cell.angle_beta   90.00
_cell.angle_gamma   90.00
#
_symmetry.space_group_name_H-M   'P 1'
#
loop_
_entity.id
_entity.type
_entity.pdbx_description
1 polymer ?
#
loop_
_entity_poly.entity_id
_entity_poly.type
_entity_poly.pdbx_seq_one_letter_code
_entity_poly.pdbx_strand_id
1 'polypeptide(L)'
;LFKDGLKYFGHKDKNLSIEIANIWHDDKEYYQRWQEAEKFGDHTGKILDMSCGVGTFAFHGLRKGYDVYGIEPENWKLEYIKLKIKEQNLPKIWEQRFIKGIGENLPFKDDTFDYIMTYQTLEHVQNLEKCIDEMIRVLKNGGKLKIHAPDYDSFYEPHYHLIFFPKMNKKLASIYLKILRRPTIGLNTLNWTTSKSILKILSKYENIEIINLSE
;
A
#
# COMPACT_ATOMS: atom_id res chain seq x y z
N LEU A 1 -10.63 8.05 9.88
CA LEU A 1 -10.95 6.62 9.76
C LEU A 1 -12.46 6.36 9.77
N PHE A 2 -13.13 6.45 10.93
CA PHE A 2 -14.56 6.09 11.03
C PHE A 2 -15.45 6.88 10.06
N LYS A 3 -15.28 8.21 9.99
CA LYS A 3 -16.07 9.07 9.08
C LYS A 3 -15.83 8.70 7.62
N ASP A 4 -14.58 8.39 7.25
CA ASP A 4 -14.24 8.04 5.88
C ASP A 4 -14.71 6.62 5.53
N GLY A 5 -14.50 5.65 6.41
CA GLY A 5 -15.03 4.30 6.24
C GLY A 5 -16.57 4.29 6.09
N LEU A 6 -17.27 5.10 6.88
CA LEU A 6 -18.72 5.25 6.76
C LEU A 6 -19.11 5.91 5.43
N LYS A 7 -18.43 7.00 5.05
CA LYS A 7 -18.73 7.78 3.83
C LYS A 7 -18.45 6.99 2.55
N TYR A 8 -17.29 6.35 2.45
CA TYR A 8 -16.86 5.71 1.22
C TYR A 8 -17.36 4.28 1.07
N PHE A 9 -17.42 3.51 2.17
CA PHE A 9 -17.68 2.07 2.13
C PHE A 9 -18.86 1.63 3.01
N GLY A 10 -19.42 2.54 3.83
CA GLY A 10 -20.54 2.28 4.70
C GLY A 10 -20.20 1.42 5.92
N HIS A 11 -18.96 1.47 6.39
CA HIS A 11 -18.55 0.82 7.64
C HIS A 11 -19.15 1.53 8.84
N LYS A 12 -19.91 0.80 9.65
CA LYS A 12 -20.61 1.34 10.83
C LYS A 12 -19.94 1.00 12.15
N ASP A 13 -18.92 0.13 12.12
CA ASP A 13 -18.23 -0.30 13.33
C ASP A 13 -17.20 0.75 13.76
N LYS A 14 -17.53 1.45 14.85
CA LYS A 14 -16.63 2.43 15.47
C LYS A 14 -15.50 1.76 16.22
N ASN A 15 -15.74 0.58 16.82
CA ASN A 15 -14.72 -0.13 17.59
C ASN A 15 -13.60 -0.62 16.67
N LEU A 16 -13.94 -1.15 15.49
CA LEU A 16 -12.96 -1.50 14.47
C LEU A 16 -12.07 -0.29 14.08
N SER A 17 -12.66 0.89 13.96
CA SER A 17 -11.89 2.10 13.62
C SER A 17 -10.94 2.51 14.75
N ILE A 18 -11.30 2.27 16.01
CA ILE A 18 -10.44 2.51 17.18
C ILE A 18 -9.31 1.47 17.22
N GLU A 19 -9.63 0.21 16.97
CA GLU A 19 -8.64 -0.87 16.86
C GLU A 19 -7.59 -0.59 15.80
N ILE A 20 -8.01 -0.23 14.59
CA ILE A 20 -7.10 0.18 13.51
C ILE A 20 -6.24 1.38 13.93
N ALA A 21 -6.81 2.38 14.61
CA ALA A 21 -6.05 3.53 15.09
C ALA A 21 -4.98 3.12 16.12
N ASN A 22 -5.30 2.18 17.02
CA ASN A 22 -4.34 1.64 17.99
C ASN A 22 -3.21 0.87 17.29
N ILE A 23 -3.55 0.06 16.28
CA ILE A 23 -2.56 -0.63 15.44
C ILE A 23 -1.62 0.37 14.77
N TRP A 24 -2.15 1.45 14.20
CA TRP A 24 -1.35 2.51 13.61
C TRP A 24 -0.44 3.21 14.60
N HIS A 25 -0.90 3.34 15.84
CA HIS A 25 -0.10 3.94 16.92
C HIS A 25 1.03 3.01 17.36
N ASP A 26 0.74 1.74 17.57
CA ASP A 26 1.65 0.75 18.17
C ASP A 26 2.58 0.06 17.16
N ASP A 27 2.28 0.09 15.86
CA ASP A 27 2.98 -0.59 14.75
C ASP A 27 3.05 -2.14 14.87
N LYS A 28 2.26 -2.76 15.76
CA LYS A 28 2.40 -4.19 16.10
C LYS A 28 2.03 -5.15 14.96
N GLU A 29 0.98 -4.85 14.19
CA GLU A 29 0.53 -5.74 13.11
C GLU A 29 1.51 -5.85 11.94
N TYR A 30 2.38 -4.87 11.77
CA TYR A 30 3.31 -4.84 10.64
C TYR A 30 4.55 -5.70 10.86
N TYR A 31 4.67 -6.32 12.03
CA TYR A 31 5.74 -7.28 12.30
C TYR A 31 5.72 -8.46 11.32
N GLN A 32 4.56 -9.00 10.97
CA GLN A 32 4.44 -10.09 10.00
C GLN A 32 4.96 -9.67 8.60
N ARG A 33 4.64 -8.46 8.15
CA ARG A 33 5.13 -7.93 6.87
C ARG A 33 6.65 -7.80 6.86
N TRP A 34 7.25 -7.45 7.99
CA TRP A 34 8.70 -7.44 8.14
C TRP A 34 9.28 -8.84 8.15
N GLN A 35 8.68 -9.82 8.82
CA GLN A 35 9.11 -11.21 8.78
C GLN A 35 9.07 -11.76 7.34
N GLU A 36 8.06 -11.42 6.58
CA GLU A 36 7.99 -11.77 5.16
C GLU A 36 9.07 -11.06 4.35
N ALA A 37 9.32 -9.78 4.60
CA ALA A 37 10.39 -9.05 3.93
C ALA A 37 11.76 -9.68 4.26
N GLU A 38 12.03 -9.97 5.52
CA GLU A 38 13.27 -10.60 6.01
C GLU A 38 13.52 -11.99 5.40
N LYS A 39 12.46 -12.76 5.04
CA LYS A 39 12.60 -14.05 4.34
C LYS A 39 13.19 -13.92 2.94
N PHE A 40 13.03 -12.78 2.28
CA PHE A 40 13.46 -12.56 0.90
C PHE A 40 14.86 -11.97 0.78
N GLY A 41 15.58 -11.77 1.86
CA GLY A 41 16.99 -11.42 1.78
C GLY A 41 17.50 -10.49 2.87
N ASP A 42 18.79 -10.26 2.80
CA ASP A 42 19.52 -9.33 3.64
C ASP A 42 19.12 -7.89 3.26
N HIS A 43 18.41 -7.21 4.13
CA HIS A 43 17.94 -5.83 3.90
C HIS A 43 18.96 -4.80 4.37
N THR A 44 20.23 -5.02 4.08
CA THR A 44 21.32 -4.08 4.43
C THR A 44 21.29 -2.79 3.63
N GLY A 45 20.48 -2.74 2.57
CA GLY A 45 20.35 -1.60 1.67
C GLY A 45 19.19 -0.66 1.97
N LYS A 46 18.88 0.20 1.01
CA LYS A 46 17.75 1.14 1.10
C LYS A 46 16.42 0.46 0.78
N ILE A 47 15.43 0.75 1.59
CA ILE A 47 14.07 0.19 1.49
C ILE A 47 13.07 1.30 1.20
N LEU A 48 12.16 1.07 0.25
CA LEU A 48 11.03 1.95 -0.02
C LEU A 48 9.72 1.28 0.38
N ASP A 49 8.97 1.93 1.27
CA ASP A 49 7.56 1.66 1.54
C ASP A 49 6.70 2.56 0.63
N MET A 50 6.27 2.01 -0.50
CA MET A 50 5.50 2.75 -1.51
C MET A 50 4.03 2.84 -1.10
N SER A 51 3.53 4.06 -0.88
CA SER A 51 2.27 4.39 -0.21
C SER A 51 2.27 3.94 1.25
N CYS A 52 3.20 4.47 2.00
CA CYS A 52 3.47 4.05 3.38
C CYS A 52 2.33 4.35 4.37
N GLY A 53 1.28 5.05 3.93
CA GLY A 53 0.16 5.41 4.78
C GLY A 53 0.62 6.25 5.98
N VAL A 54 0.33 5.75 7.17
CA VAL A 54 0.75 6.39 8.44
C VAL A 54 2.13 5.91 8.92
N GLY A 55 2.89 5.26 8.05
CA GLY A 55 4.29 4.90 8.25
C GLY A 55 4.54 3.66 9.12
N THR A 56 3.55 2.84 9.39
CA THR A 56 3.68 1.73 10.34
C THR A 56 4.77 0.72 9.96
N PHE A 57 4.84 0.32 8.68
CA PHE A 57 5.93 -0.54 8.20
C PHE A 57 7.27 0.16 8.29
N ALA A 58 7.36 1.40 7.80
CA ALA A 58 8.59 2.17 7.81
C ALA A 58 9.12 2.42 9.24
N PHE A 59 8.26 2.80 10.19
CA PHE A 59 8.66 2.98 11.59
C PHE A 59 9.23 1.71 12.23
N HIS A 60 8.62 0.56 11.95
CA HIS A 60 9.13 -0.70 12.45
C HIS A 60 10.56 -0.96 11.96
N GLY A 61 10.82 -0.76 10.66
CA GLY A 61 12.14 -0.90 10.09
C GLY A 61 13.15 0.12 10.64
N LEU A 62 12.76 1.39 10.74
CA LEU A 62 13.62 2.44 11.32
C LEU A 62 14.02 2.14 12.77
N ARG A 63 13.10 1.57 13.59
CA ARG A 63 13.42 1.13 14.96
C ARG A 63 14.41 -0.04 15.00
N LYS A 64 14.42 -0.88 13.98
CA LYS A 64 15.40 -1.97 13.81
C LYS A 64 16.72 -1.52 13.19
N GLY A 65 16.83 -0.24 12.81
CA GLY A 65 18.06 0.31 12.23
C GLY A 65 18.17 0.16 10.71
N TYR A 66 17.09 -0.23 10.02
CA TYR A 66 17.05 -0.28 8.55
C TYR A 66 16.96 1.12 7.92
N ASP A 67 17.51 1.29 6.72
CA ASP A 67 17.45 2.54 5.95
C ASP A 67 16.15 2.60 5.13
N VAL A 68 15.05 2.92 5.80
CA VAL A 68 13.70 2.92 5.22
C VAL A 68 13.24 4.31 4.85
N TYR A 69 12.62 4.42 3.68
CA TYR A 69 11.90 5.60 3.18
C TYR A 69 10.45 5.26 2.96
N GLY A 70 9.56 6.21 3.20
CA GLY A 70 8.13 6.10 2.90
C GLY A 70 7.69 7.18 1.94
N ILE A 71 6.84 6.84 0.98
CA ILE A 71 6.18 7.84 0.13
C ILE A 71 4.66 7.80 0.34
N GLU A 72 4.03 8.98 0.45
CA GLU A 72 2.60 9.09 0.73
C GLU A 72 2.01 10.35 0.06
N PRO A 73 0.91 10.24 -0.70
CA PRO A 73 0.28 11.39 -1.34
C PRO A 73 -0.53 12.28 -0.39
N GLU A 74 -1.10 11.72 0.70
CA GLU A 74 -2.06 12.42 1.55
C GLU A 74 -1.38 13.20 2.69
N ASN A 75 -1.59 14.52 2.70
CA ASN A 75 -0.98 15.39 3.71
C ASN A 75 -1.32 15.00 5.15
N TRP A 76 -2.57 14.61 5.44
CA TRP A 76 -2.99 14.28 6.80
C TRP A 76 -2.25 13.06 7.38
N LYS A 77 -1.87 12.10 6.54
CA LYS A 77 -1.06 10.94 6.96
C LYS A 77 0.37 11.36 7.28
N LEU A 78 0.95 12.25 6.47
CA LEU A 78 2.27 12.82 6.75
C LEU A 78 2.28 13.67 8.04
N GLU A 79 1.22 14.43 8.30
CA GLU A 79 1.08 15.15 9.56
C GLU A 79 0.91 14.21 10.75
N TYR A 80 0.18 13.10 10.58
CA TYR A 80 0.08 12.06 11.61
C TYR A 80 1.46 11.44 11.92
N ILE A 81 2.28 11.17 10.90
CA ILE A 81 3.66 10.68 11.05
C ILE A 81 4.49 11.65 11.90
N LYS A 82 4.43 12.94 11.62
CA LYS A 82 5.14 13.98 12.42
C LYS A 82 4.66 14.02 13.89
N LEU A 83 3.34 13.93 14.08
CA LEU A 83 2.75 13.84 15.42
C LEU A 83 3.25 12.61 16.17
N LYS A 84 3.26 11.45 15.52
CA LYS A 84 3.74 10.19 16.10
C LYS A 84 5.21 10.27 16.50
N ILE A 85 6.06 10.85 15.65
CA ILE A 85 7.49 11.09 15.95
C ILE A 85 7.62 11.93 17.22
N LYS A 86 6.84 13.00 17.33
CA LYS A 86 6.85 13.90 18.50
C LYS A 86 6.35 13.22 19.77
N GLU A 87 5.19 12.55 19.71
CA GLU A 87 4.53 11.94 20.87
C GLU A 87 5.30 10.75 21.43
N GLN A 88 5.92 9.96 20.55
CA GLN A 88 6.70 8.79 20.94
C GLN A 88 8.19 9.12 21.17
N ASN A 89 8.59 10.41 21.16
CA ASN A 89 9.98 10.85 21.31
C ASN A 89 10.96 10.12 20.36
N LEU A 90 10.52 9.88 19.11
CA LEU A 90 11.35 9.25 18.08
C LEU A 90 12.34 10.27 17.49
N PRO A 91 13.45 9.80 16.90
CA PRO A 91 14.45 10.71 16.29
C PRO A 91 13.81 11.64 15.27
N LYS A 92 13.89 12.96 15.47
CA LYS A 92 13.30 13.96 14.56
C LYS A 92 13.80 13.84 13.12
N ILE A 93 15.03 13.36 12.93
CA ILE A 93 15.58 13.11 11.58
C ILE A 93 14.74 12.14 10.76
N TRP A 94 13.93 11.29 11.40
CA TRP A 94 13.05 10.35 10.69
C TRP A 94 11.95 11.07 9.91
N GLU A 95 11.58 12.32 10.23
CA GLU A 95 10.63 13.08 9.41
C GLU A 95 11.09 13.20 7.95
N GLN A 96 12.40 13.27 7.71
CA GLN A 96 12.99 13.35 6.37
C GLN A 96 12.90 12.03 5.57
N ARG A 97 12.51 10.93 6.22
CA ARG A 97 12.32 9.63 5.58
C ARG A 97 10.94 9.50 4.94
N PHE A 98 10.00 10.39 5.29
CA PHE A 98 8.64 10.36 4.77
C PHE A 98 8.43 11.52 3.80
N ILE A 99 8.23 11.17 2.52
CA ILE A 99 8.22 12.12 1.43
C ILE A 99 6.84 12.16 0.79
N LYS A 100 6.35 13.37 0.51
CA LYS A 100 5.11 13.52 -0.24
C LYS A 100 5.34 13.17 -1.69
N GLY A 101 4.51 12.24 -2.24
CA GLY A 101 4.58 11.86 -3.65
C GLY A 101 3.56 10.80 -4.01
N ILE A 102 3.51 10.45 -5.28
CA ILE A 102 2.63 9.44 -5.85
C ILE A 102 3.46 8.34 -6.52
N GLY A 103 2.90 7.14 -6.61
CA GLY A 103 3.59 5.98 -7.20
C GLY A 103 3.92 6.15 -8.68
N GLU A 104 3.13 6.95 -9.42
CA GLU A 104 3.33 7.22 -10.84
C GLU A 104 4.45 8.22 -11.16
N ASN A 105 5.06 8.83 -10.14
CA ASN A 105 6.18 9.77 -10.28
C ASN A 105 6.98 9.81 -8.98
N LEU A 106 7.86 8.83 -8.80
CA LEU A 106 8.66 8.70 -7.60
C LEU A 106 9.80 9.73 -7.60
N PRO A 107 9.94 10.54 -6.53
CA PRO A 107 10.96 11.61 -6.45
C PRO A 107 12.35 11.06 -6.09
N PHE A 108 12.73 9.95 -6.69
CA PHE A 108 14.01 9.29 -6.47
C PHE A 108 14.73 9.07 -7.80
N LYS A 109 16.06 8.97 -7.73
CA LYS A 109 16.89 8.60 -8.87
C LYS A 109 16.70 7.12 -9.21
N ASP A 110 17.05 6.77 -10.44
CA ASP A 110 17.13 5.38 -10.87
C ASP A 110 18.07 4.59 -9.94
N ASP A 111 17.86 3.29 -9.84
CA ASP A 111 18.73 2.36 -9.08
C ASP A 111 19.01 2.80 -7.63
N THR A 112 17.99 3.31 -6.93
CA THR A 112 18.15 3.85 -5.56
C THR A 112 17.91 2.80 -4.48
N PHE A 113 16.92 1.91 -4.67
CA PHE A 113 16.44 1.02 -3.62
C PHE A 113 16.84 -0.44 -3.86
N ASP A 114 17.21 -1.11 -2.79
CA ASP A 114 17.52 -2.55 -2.79
C ASP A 114 16.26 -3.39 -2.58
N TYR A 115 15.25 -2.81 -1.90
CA TYR A 115 13.95 -3.42 -1.68
C TYR A 115 12.85 -2.39 -1.78
N ILE A 116 11.76 -2.75 -2.48
CA ILE A 116 10.54 -1.94 -2.54
C ILE A 116 9.36 -2.80 -2.11
N MET A 117 8.54 -2.25 -1.22
CA MET A 117 7.27 -2.86 -0.83
C MET A 117 6.10 -1.95 -1.19
N THR A 118 5.02 -2.55 -1.69
CA THR A 118 3.71 -1.91 -1.80
C THR A 118 2.63 -2.85 -1.31
N TYR A 119 1.69 -2.30 -0.52
CA TYR A 119 0.65 -3.08 0.13
C TYR A 119 -0.70 -2.37 0.02
N GLN A 120 -1.67 -3.02 -0.63
CA GLN A 120 -3.03 -2.46 -0.83
C GLN A 120 -3.00 -1.03 -1.38
N THR A 121 -2.32 -0.85 -2.49
CA THR A 121 -2.10 0.46 -3.11
C THR A 121 -2.47 0.47 -4.58
N LEU A 122 -2.10 -0.60 -5.32
CA LEU A 122 -2.21 -0.61 -6.78
C LEU A 122 -3.66 -0.52 -7.27
N GLU A 123 -4.62 -0.85 -6.44
CA GLU A 123 -6.04 -0.65 -6.68
C GLU A 123 -6.48 0.83 -6.59
N HIS A 124 -5.63 1.71 -6.05
CA HIS A 124 -5.92 3.14 -5.88
C HIS A 124 -5.14 4.06 -6.82
N VAL A 125 -4.11 3.55 -7.52
CA VAL A 125 -3.30 4.36 -8.43
C VAL A 125 -4.09 4.73 -9.69
N GLN A 126 -3.79 5.87 -10.28
CA GLN A 126 -4.47 6.31 -11.49
C GLN A 126 -3.97 5.56 -12.74
N ASN A 127 -2.69 5.23 -12.78
CA ASN A 127 -2.06 4.50 -13.86
C ASN A 127 -1.17 3.38 -13.30
N LEU A 128 -1.70 2.15 -13.33
CA LEU A 128 -1.03 0.97 -12.81
C LEU A 128 0.32 0.71 -13.50
N GLU A 129 0.36 0.83 -14.83
CA GLU A 129 1.58 0.57 -15.60
C GLU A 129 2.67 1.57 -15.22
N LYS A 130 2.35 2.87 -15.24
CA LYS A 130 3.30 3.91 -14.88
C LYS A 130 3.80 3.78 -13.44
N CYS A 131 2.94 3.35 -12.51
CA CYS A 131 3.33 3.12 -11.13
C CYS A 131 4.34 1.94 -11.02
N ILE A 132 4.10 0.85 -11.74
CA ILE A 132 5.02 -0.29 -11.79
C ILE A 132 6.34 0.11 -12.47
N ASP A 133 6.28 0.84 -13.59
CA ASP A 133 7.46 1.32 -14.30
C ASP A 133 8.36 2.19 -13.40
N GLU A 134 7.76 3.09 -12.61
CA GLU A 134 8.49 3.91 -11.65
C GLU A 134 9.13 3.08 -10.51
N MET A 135 8.41 2.08 -9.98
CA MET A 135 9.00 1.18 -8.99
C MET A 135 10.20 0.41 -9.56
N ILE A 136 10.09 -0.10 -10.79
CA ILE A 136 11.19 -0.79 -11.46
C ILE A 136 12.35 0.19 -11.75
N ARG A 137 12.08 1.41 -12.17
CA ARG A 137 13.12 2.43 -12.44
C ARG A 137 13.96 2.73 -11.20
N VAL A 138 13.33 2.88 -10.05
CA VAL A 138 14.05 3.22 -8.80
C VAL A 138 14.62 2.00 -8.08
N LEU A 139 14.27 0.78 -8.51
CA LEU A 139 14.82 -0.47 -7.99
C LEU A 139 16.19 -0.73 -8.61
N LYS A 140 17.16 -1.12 -7.80
CA LYS A 140 18.50 -1.53 -8.27
C LYS A 140 18.45 -2.85 -9.01
N ASN A 141 19.44 -3.08 -9.87
CA ASN A 141 19.69 -4.40 -10.43
C ASN A 141 19.93 -5.42 -9.29
N GLY A 142 19.22 -6.55 -9.34
CA GLY A 142 19.22 -7.56 -8.28
C GLY A 142 18.39 -7.17 -7.04
N GLY A 143 17.77 -5.99 -7.05
CA GLY A 143 16.84 -5.56 -6.00
C GLY A 143 15.53 -6.36 -6.05
N LYS A 144 14.73 -6.25 -4.99
CA LYS A 144 13.48 -7.02 -4.84
C LYS A 144 12.28 -6.09 -4.72
N LEU A 145 11.23 -6.39 -5.48
CA LEU A 145 9.94 -5.71 -5.43
C LEU A 145 8.89 -6.66 -4.88
N LYS A 146 8.28 -6.31 -3.74
CA LYS A 146 7.12 -7.02 -3.20
C LYS A 146 5.85 -6.25 -3.49
N ILE A 147 4.91 -6.90 -4.16
CA ILE A 147 3.58 -6.36 -4.45
C ILE A 147 2.54 -7.20 -3.69
N HIS A 148 1.70 -6.52 -2.90
CA HIS A 148 0.50 -7.10 -2.31
C HIS A 148 -0.68 -6.20 -2.64
N ALA A 149 -1.62 -6.71 -3.44
CA ALA A 149 -2.82 -5.99 -3.85
C ALA A 149 -4.02 -6.95 -3.88
N PRO A 150 -5.26 -6.46 -3.70
CA PRO A 150 -6.46 -7.26 -3.92
C PRO A 150 -6.50 -7.76 -5.37
N ASP A 151 -6.89 -9.02 -5.57
CA ASP A 151 -7.15 -9.55 -6.90
C ASP A 151 -8.64 -9.45 -7.22
N TYR A 152 -9.01 -8.53 -8.12
CA TYR A 152 -10.40 -8.34 -8.54
C TYR A 152 -10.90 -9.40 -9.53
N ASP A 153 -10.11 -10.45 -9.79
CA ASP A 153 -10.61 -11.72 -10.35
C ASP A 153 -11.22 -12.62 -9.26
N SER A 154 -11.12 -12.26 -7.97
CA SER A 154 -11.76 -12.94 -6.84
C SER A 154 -13.23 -12.51 -6.66
N PHE A 155 -13.98 -13.30 -5.86
CA PHE A 155 -15.37 -13.01 -5.51
C PHE A 155 -15.50 -12.11 -4.26
N TYR A 156 -14.41 -11.65 -3.67
CA TYR A 156 -14.44 -10.84 -2.46
C TYR A 156 -13.86 -9.44 -2.70
N GLU A 157 -14.64 -8.44 -2.34
CA GLU A 157 -14.23 -7.04 -2.37
C GLU A 157 -13.89 -6.57 -0.96
N PRO A 158 -12.58 -6.34 -0.66
CA PRO A 158 -12.12 -6.15 0.72
C PRO A 158 -12.51 -4.78 1.32
N HIS A 159 -12.74 -3.74 0.50
CA HIS A 159 -13.09 -2.42 1.01
C HIS A 159 -14.54 -2.33 1.46
N TYR A 160 -15.46 -3.02 0.77
CA TYR A 160 -16.87 -3.09 1.13
C TYR A 160 -17.18 -4.27 2.06
N HIS A 161 -16.27 -5.23 2.20
CA HIS A 161 -16.45 -6.52 2.87
C HIS A 161 -17.67 -7.27 2.29
N LEU A 162 -17.75 -7.33 0.97
CA LEU A 162 -18.88 -7.91 0.24
C LEU A 162 -18.40 -8.90 -0.84
N ILE A 163 -19.29 -9.81 -1.22
CA ILE A 163 -19.10 -10.66 -2.38
C ILE A 163 -19.39 -9.82 -3.64
N PHE A 164 -18.40 -9.70 -4.52
CA PHE A 164 -18.54 -9.12 -5.85
C PHE A 164 -18.27 -10.20 -6.89
N PHE A 165 -18.90 -10.09 -8.06
CA PHE A 165 -18.48 -10.94 -9.18
C PHE A 165 -17.15 -10.43 -9.73
N PRO A 166 -16.24 -11.35 -10.15
CA PRO A 166 -14.95 -10.97 -10.71
C PRO A 166 -15.08 -9.92 -11.81
N LYS A 167 -14.29 -8.86 -11.72
CA LYS A 167 -14.31 -7.72 -12.66
C LYS A 167 -15.71 -7.12 -12.90
N MET A 168 -16.59 -7.17 -11.91
CA MET A 168 -17.94 -6.61 -12.03
C MET A 168 -17.86 -5.19 -12.60
N ASN A 169 -18.59 -4.93 -13.68
CA ASN A 169 -18.67 -3.58 -14.23
C ASN A 169 -19.09 -2.57 -13.14
N LYS A 170 -18.41 -1.41 -13.06
CA LYS A 170 -18.66 -0.40 -12.01
C LYS A 170 -20.12 0.08 -11.97
N LYS A 171 -20.82 0.11 -13.13
CA LYS A 171 -22.25 0.46 -13.17
C LYS A 171 -23.09 -0.61 -12.47
N LEU A 172 -22.84 -1.89 -12.74
CA LEU A 172 -23.52 -3.00 -12.06
C LEU A 172 -23.17 -3.04 -10.57
N ALA A 173 -21.90 -2.83 -10.22
CA ALA A 173 -21.45 -2.70 -8.83
C ALA A 173 -22.18 -1.56 -8.10
N SER A 174 -22.37 -0.42 -8.76
CA SER A 174 -23.14 0.70 -8.20
C SER A 174 -24.60 0.35 -7.96
N ILE A 175 -25.26 -0.36 -8.88
CA ILE A 175 -26.64 -0.82 -8.70
C ILE A 175 -26.71 -1.82 -7.54
N TYR A 176 -25.81 -2.79 -7.50
CA TYR A 176 -25.73 -3.79 -6.44
C TYR A 176 -25.56 -3.14 -5.06
N LEU A 177 -24.61 -2.19 -4.92
CA LEU A 177 -24.39 -1.46 -3.67
C LEU A 177 -25.63 -0.65 -3.25
N LYS A 178 -26.34 0.00 -4.20
CA LYS A 178 -27.60 0.72 -3.92
C LYS A 178 -28.69 -0.22 -3.38
N ILE A 179 -28.84 -1.41 -3.95
CA ILE A 179 -29.78 -2.42 -3.45
C ILE A 179 -29.43 -2.81 -2.01
N LEU A 180 -28.13 -2.96 -1.69
CA LEU A 180 -27.64 -3.25 -0.35
C LEU A 180 -27.61 -2.02 0.58
N ARG A 181 -28.10 -0.85 0.13
CA ARG A 181 -28.06 0.42 0.88
C ARG A 181 -26.65 0.80 1.32
N ARG A 182 -25.66 0.53 0.45
CA ARG A 182 -24.23 0.87 0.68
C ARG A 182 -23.84 2.09 -0.16
N PRO A 183 -22.90 2.93 0.30
CA PRO A 183 -22.38 4.04 -0.50
C PRO A 183 -21.72 3.54 -1.79
N THR A 184 -21.85 4.33 -2.86
CA THR A 184 -21.21 4.01 -4.16
C THR A 184 -19.97 4.84 -4.43
N ILE A 185 -19.70 5.85 -3.61
CA ILE A 185 -18.61 6.81 -3.84
C ILE A 185 -17.23 6.11 -3.77
N GLY A 186 -17.08 5.08 -2.94
CA GLY A 186 -15.87 4.28 -2.84
C GLY A 186 -15.45 3.62 -4.15
N LEU A 187 -16.40 3.27 -5.04
CA LEU A 187 -16.08 2.71 -6.36
C LEU A 187 -15.22 3.63 -7.22
N ASN A 188 -15.26 4.94 -6.98
CA ASN A 188 -14.47 5.91 -7.74
C ASN A 188 -13.00 5.93 -7.30
N THR A 189 -12.70 5.39 -6.13
CA THR A 189 -11.34 5.31 -5.59
C THR A 189 -10.66 3.97 -5.89
N LEU A 190 -11.36 3.05 -6.56
CA LEU A 190 -10.88 1.70 -6.82
C LEU A 190 -10.69 1.46 -8.32
N ASN A 191 -9.62 0.77 -8.67
CA ASN A 191 -9.40 0.16 -9.97
C ASN A 191 -9.52 -1.36 -9.83
N TRP A 192 -10.03 -2.01 -10.87
CA TRP A 192 -10.11 -3.47 -10.90
C TRP A 192 -8.75 -4.09 -11.27
N THR A 193 -7.76 -3.88 -10.38
CA THR A 193 -6.43 -4.47 -10.51
C THR A 193 -6.51 -5.99 -10.31
N THR A 194 -5.81 -6.74 -11.14
CA THR A 194 -5.76 -8.20 -11.04
C THR A 194 -4.33 -8.69 -11.12
N SER A 195 -4.05 -9.86 -10.56
CA SER A 195 -2.75 -10.53 -10.70
C SER A 195 -2.34 -10.63 -12.16
N LYS A 196 -3.27 -10.96 -13.05
CA LYS A 196 -3.03 -11.01 -14.50
C LYS A 196 -2.59 -9.70 -15.10
N SER A 197 -3.20 -8.57 -14.65
CA SER A 197 -2.83 -7.24 -15.15
C SER A 197 -1.42 -6.83 -14.69
N ILE A 198 -1.07 -7.14 -13.44
CA ILE A 198 0.27 -6.89 -12.89
C ILE A 198 1.31 -7.74 -13.63
N LEU A 199 1.08 -9.04 -13.76
CA LEU A 199 1.97 -9.97 -14.46
C LEU A 199 2.18 -9.58 -15.93
N LYS A 200 1.13 -9.13 -16.62
CA LYS A 200 1.23 -8.63 -18.01
C LYS A 200 2.15 -7.39 -18.10
N ILE A 201 2.14 -6.49 -17.12
CA ILE A 201 3.04 -5.34 -17.11
C ILE A 201 4.47 -5.82 -16.82
N LEU A 202 4.65 -6.65 -15.80
CA LEU A 202 5.96 -7.17 -15.42
C LEU A 202 6.62 -8.00 -16.54
N SER A 203 5.83 -8.70 -17.37
CA SER A 203 6.37 -9.48 -18.49
C SER A 203 7.02 -8.68 -19.62
N LYS A 204 6.95 -7.35 -19.57
CA LYS A 204 7.69 -6.46 -20.48
C LYS A 204 9.18 -6.34 -20.14
N TYR A 205 9.57 -6.76 -18.95
CA TYR A 205 10.94 -6.69 -18.44
C TYR A 205 11.62 -8.05 -18.56
N GLU A 206 12.69 -8.15 -19.34
CA GLU A 206 13.34 -9.42 -19.69
C GLU A 206 14.11 -10.08 -18.53
N ASN A 207 14.54 -9.29 -17.52
CA ASN A 207 15.42 -9.75 -16.44
C ASN A 207 14.72 -9.77 -15.08
N ILE A 208 13.44 -10.14 -15.04
CA ILE A 208 12.66 -10.25 -13.80
C ILE A 208 12.29 -11.70 -13.53
N GLU A 209 12.65 -12.18 -12.35
CA GLU A 209 12.11 -13.41 -11.78
C GLU A 209 10.85 -13.08 -10.96
N ILE A 210 9.75 -13.79 -11.22
CA ILE A 210 8.48 -13.58 -10.53
C ILE A 210 8.20 -14.78 -9.64
N ILE A 211 8.05 -14.52 -8.33
CA ILE A 211 7.74 -15.54 -7.33
C ILE A 211 6.31 -15.26 -6.80
N ASN A 212 5.42 -16.24 -6.93
CA ASN A 212 4.09 -16.18 -6.33
C ASN A 212 4.17 -16.60 -4.85
N LEU A 213 3.73 -15.73 -3.93
CA LEU A 213 3.79 -15.96 -2.49
C LEU A 213 2.46 -16.41 -1.88
N SER A 214 1.45 -16.59 -2.71
CA SER A 214 0.09 -16.98 -2.27
C SER A 214 -0.16 -18.51 -2.33
N GLU A 215 0.88 -19.28 -2.60
CA GLU A 215 0.85 -20.75 -2.58
C GLU A 215 1.43 -21.33 -1.28
#